data_639fd4a6eee13facab91583f30918609
#
_entry.id   639fd4a6eee13facab91583f30918609
#
_cell.length_a   1.000
_cell.length_b   1.000
_cell.length_c   1.000
_cell.angle_alpha   90.00
_cell.angle_beta   90.00
_cell.angle_gamma   90.00
#
_symmetry.space_group_name_H-M   'P 1'
#
loop_
_entity.id
_entity.type
_entity.pdbx_description
1 polymer ?
#
loop_
_entity_poly.entity_id
_entity_poly.type
_entity_poly.pdbx_seq_one_letter_code
_entity_poly.pdbx_strand_id
1 'polypeptide(L)'
;MRTFSPRLALKALWHMRVMRRPFVLSHGINARCNLKCRFCEYWSAPGKEMSTPEIFRMLDDAKSFGIGAYNAWTAEPLLREGLPEILRHAKGLGLITSLITNGVLLKRRAHELSDLDYLSVSLDGIESYRDLRGVNPDVILDGIKAARDAGHEILINCVISSRNLHELDDLVGLAKSLGVWISFEPINESPGVAGKVWNELGIRDRSEYEKALDRLIDLKEKGAPIINSQTYLKMVKSQKPDFRCHASDIVLHVSSDGTIENCRVERAPLGNVSDGILNVWESSKEKRRQITGGCRGCLFFGYVENSLLYDFVPEVMSHFEWM
;
A
#
# COMPACT_ATOMS: atom_id res chain seq x y z
N MET A 1 1.96 -17.16 10.84
CA MET A 1 1.87 -15.73 11.23
C MET A 1 3.08 -15.39 12.09
N ARG A 2 3.92 -14.48 11.62
CA ARG A 2 5.00 -13.93 12.46
C ARG A 2 4.33 -12.98 13.45
N THR A 3 4.32 -13.35 14.73
CA THR A 3 3.69 -12.53 15.76
C THR A 3 4.45 -11.20 15.92
N PHE A 4 3.76 -10.12 15.71
CA PHE A 4 4.27 -8.76 15.98
C PHE A 4 4.67 -8.69 17.46
N SER A 5 5.93 -8.40 17.72
CA SER A 5 6.44 -8.35 19.09
C SER A 5 5.73 -7.23 19.87
N PRO A 6 5.20 -7.49 21.10
CA PRO A 6 4.63 -6.45 21.95
C PRO A 6 5.59 -5.26 22.19
N ARG A 7 6.90 -5.52 22.19
CA ARG A 7 7.93 -4.48 22.30
C ARG A 7 7.92 -3.54 21.09
N LEU A 8 7.66 -4.09 19.90
CA LEU A 8 7.61 -3.29 18.66
C LEU A 8 6.33 -2.46 18.64
N ALA A 9 5.19 -3.01 19.07
CA ALA A 9 3.94 -2.26 19.23
C ALA A 9 4.10 -1.08 20.19
N LEU A 10 4.68 -1.31 21.38
CA LEU A 10 4.96 -0.24 22.34
C LEU A 10 5.91 0.81 21.79
N LYS A 11 6.95 0.39 21.04
CA LYS A 11 7.87 1.31 20.37
C LYS A 11 7.15 2.15 19.31
N ALA A 12 6.29 1.55 18.49
CA ALA A 12 5.51 2.25 17.48
C ALA A 12 4.58 3.27 18.15
N LEU A 13 3.82 2.88 19.16
CA LEU A 13 2.95 3.78 19.91
C LEU A 13 3.72 4.94 20.54
N TRP A 14 4.83 4.68 21.21
CA TRP A 14 5.69 5.72 21.76
C TRP A 14 6.15 6.70 20.66
N HIS A 15 6.63 6.15 19.55
CA HIS A 15 7.17 6.95 18.46
C HIS A 15 6.09 7.86 17.83
N MET A 16 4.94 7.30 17.52
CA MET A 16 3.84 8.04 16.89
C MET A 16 3.13 8.99 17.87
N ARG A 17 2.86 8.57 19.12
CA ARG A 17 2.02 9.33 20.04
C ARG A 17 2.80 10.32 20.90
N VAL A 18 4.01 9.97 21.32
CA VAL A 18 4.84 10.79 22.21
C VAL A 18 5.80 11.64 21.40
N MET A 19 6.60 11.00 20.53
CA MET A 19 7.57 11.72 19.68
C MET A 19 6.90 12.43 18.50
N ARG A 20 5.66 12.09 18.16
CA ARG A 20 4.89 12.60 17.02
C ARG A 20 5.67 12.50 15.70
N ARG A 21 6.24 11.34 15.47
CA ARG A 21 7.03 10.99 14.28
C ARG A 21 6.47 9.75 13.62
N PRO A 22 6.48 9.65 12.29
CA PRO A 22 6.04 8.46 11.57
C PRO A 22 6.90 7.24 11.92
N PHE A 23 6.27 6.08 11.88
CA PHE A 23 6.91 4.79 12.16
C PHE A 23 7.15 3.95 10.92
N VAL A 24 6.45 4.24 9.82
CA VAL A 24 6.56 3.56 8.53
C VAL A 24 7.24 4.48 7.52
N LEU A 25 8.25 3.97 6.82
CA LEU A 25 8.82 4.60 5.63
C LEU A 25 8.20 3.94 4.40
N SER A 26 7.42 4.67 3.62
CA SER A 26 6.83 4.24 2.35
C SER A 26 7.65 4.84 1.20
N HIS A 27 8.41 4.00 0.50
CA HIS A 27 9.38 4.43 -0.50
C HIS A 27 8.98 4.00 -1.90
N GLY A 28 8.81 4.96 -2.80
CA GLY A 28 8.69 4.75 -4.23
C GLY A 28 10.05 4.34 -4.80
N ILE A 29 10.34 3.03 -4.79
CA ILE A 29 11.69 2.50 -4.98
C ILE A 29 12.24 2.66 -6.40
N ASN A 30 11.38 2.81 -7.39
CA ASN A 30 11.75 3.15 -8.77
C ASN A 30 10.64 3.93 -9.50
N ALA A 31 10.96 4.43 -10.71
CA ALA A 31 10.04 5.19 -11.55
C ALA A 31 9.58 4.42 -12.80
N ARG A 32 9.91 3.13 -12.92
CA ARG A 32 9.63 2.28 -14.08
C ARG A 32 8.59 1.22 -13.77
N CYS A 33 7.70 0.94 -14.73
CA CYS A 33 6.74 -0.15 -14.65
C CYS A 33 6.72 -0.96 -15.96
N ASN A 34 6.50 -2.26 -15.86
CA ASN A 34 6.32 -3.17 -17.00
C ASN A 34 4.85 -3.32 -17.41
N LEU A 35 3.91 -2.64 -16.72
CA LEU A 35 2.50 -2.57 -17.08
C LEU A 35 2.06 -1.14 -17.36
N LYS A 36 0.97 -1.01 -18.14
CA LYS A 36 0.32 0.26 -18.47
C LYS A 36 -1.14 0.23 -18.02
N CYS A 37 -1.35 0.01 -16.71
CA CYS A 37 -2.70 -0.06 -16.15
C CYS A 37 -3.49 1.20 -16.48
N ARG A 38 -4.77 1.05 -16.87
CA ARG A 38 -5.61 2.16 -17.35
C ARG A 38 -5.79 3.29 -16.34
N PHE A 39 -5.84 2.95 -15.05
CA PHE A 39 -6.08 3.87 -13.95
C PHE A 39 -4.81 4.36 -13.23
N CYS A 40 -3.64 4.07 -13.78
CA CYS A 40 -2.36 4.38 -13.14
C CYS A 40 -1.53 5.34 -14.00
N GLU A 41 -0.92 6.35 -13.40
CA GLU A 41 -0.05 7.31 -14.07
C GLU A 41 1.44 7.00 -13.95
N TYR A 42 1.84 6.16 -12.97
CA TYR A 42 3.26 5.92 -12.64
C TYR A 42 4.10 5.34 -13.80
N TRP A 43 3.49 4.64 -14.74
CA TRP A 43 4.20 4.10 -15.91
C TRP A 43 4.51 5.15 -16.97
N SER A 44 3.80 6.28 -16.99
CA SER A 44 3.89 7.32 -18.03
C SER A 44 4.79 8.49 -17.64
N ALA A 45 5.21 8.55 -16.39
CA ALA A 45 6.04 9.63 -15.85
C ALA A 45 7.38 9.08 -15.31
N PRO A 46 8.30 8.65 -16.19
CA PRO A 46 9.61 8.19 -15.76
C PRO A 46 10.33 9.33 -15.05
N GLY A 47 10.85 9.05 -13.86
CA GLY A 47 11.54 10.00 -13.00
C GLY A 47 12.97 9.58 -12.72
N LYS A 48 13.68 10.42 -11.98
CA LYS A 48 14.99 10.09 -11.42
C LYS A 48 14.81 8.99 -10.36
N GLU A 49 15.77 8.08 -10.29
CA GLU A 49 15.81 7.04 -9.27
C GLU A 49 17.06 7.21 -8.40
N MET A 50 16.90 7.05 -7.10
CA MET A 50 18.03 6.95 -6.18
C MET A 50 18.87 5.71 -6.50
N SER A 51 20.17 5.83 -6.42
CA SER A 51 21.08 4.68 -6.46
C SER A 51 20.92 3.80 -5.22
N THR A 52 21.35 2.55 -5.28
CA THR A 52 21.31 1.65 -4.10
C THR A 52 22.07 2.20 -2.89
N PRO A 53 23.29 2.80 -3.04
CA PRO A 53 23.96 3.45 -1.92
C PRO A 53 23.20 4.66 -1.33
N GLU A 54 22.46 5.43 -2.15
CA GLU A 54 21.60 6.52 -1.65
C GLU A 54 20.45 5.97 -0.84
N ILE A 55 19.82 4.86 -1.28
CA ILE A 55 18.77 4.18 -0.53
C ILE A 55 19.28 3.63 0.80
N PHE A 56 20.49 3.05 0.83
CA PHE A 56 21.09 2.59 2.09
C PHE A 56 21.27 3.74 3.08
N ARG A 57 21.82 4.88 2.66
CA ARG A 57 21.94 6.07 3.51
C ARG A 57 20.59 6.57 4.00
N MET A 58 19.57 6.59 3.13
CA MET A 58 18.21 6.94 3.52
C MET A 58 17.64 5.98 4.58
N LEU A 59 17.86 4.67 4.45
CA LEU A 59 17.41 3.68 5.41
C LEU A 59 18.13 3.81 6.76
N ASP A 60 19.44 4.10 6.76
CA ASP A 60 20.22 4.36 7.96
C ASP A 60 19.72 5.62 8.69
N ASP A 61 19.45 6.69 7.96
CA ASP A 61 18.89 7.93 8.50
C ASP A 61 17.45 7.72 9.02
N ALA A 62 16.62 7.00 8.25
CA ALA A 62 15.26 6.63 8.67
C ALA A 62 15.27 5.79 9.98
N LYS A 63 16.21 4.86 10.11
CA LYS A 63 16.39 4.09 11.34
C LYS A 63 16.77 4.97 12.51
N SER A 64 17.68 5.90 12.31
CA SER A 64 18.13 6.88 13.31
C SER A 64 17.00 7.84 13.70
N PHE A 65 16.16 8.23 12.74
CA PHE A 65 14.95 9.01 12.97
C PHE A 65 13.90 8.26 13.79
N GLY A 66 13.90 6.91 13.75
CA GLY A 66 13.05 6.01 14.53
C GLY A 66 12.07 5.16 13.75
N ILE A 67 12.14 5.16 12.43
CA ILE A 67 11.35 4.27 11.57
C ILE A 67 11.55 2.81 12.01
N GLY A 68 10.44 2.06 12.04
CA GLY A 68 10.41 0.64 12.40
C GLY A 68 9.94 -0.28 11.27
N ALA A 69 9.34 0.28 10.21
CA ALA A 69 8.89 -0.49 9.06
C ALA A 69 9.27 0.20 7.74
N TYR A 70 9.66 -0.58 6.75
CA TYR A 70 10.00 -0.15 5.40
C TYR A 70 9.06 -0.81 4.40
N ASN A 71 8.34 0.00 3.64
CA ASN A 71 7.46 -0.43 2.55
C ASN A 71 8.03 0.03 1.21
N ALA A 72 8.43 -0.93 0.38
CA ALA A 72 8.85 -0.68 -1.00
C ALA A 72 7.63 -0.78 -1.95
N TRP A 73 7.38 0.27 -2.73
CA TRP A 73 6.26 0.30 -3.66
C TRP A 73 6.61 1.14 -4.89
N THR A 74 5.71 1.28 -5.84
CA THR A 74 5.73 2.08 -7.07
C THR A 74 7.07 2.04 -7.85
N ALA A 75 7.12 2.17 -9.16
CA ALA A 75 6.03 1.82 -10.06
C ALA A 75 5.89 0.29 -10.13
N GLU A 76 6.98 -0.46 -10.42
CA GLU A 76 7.09 -1.90 -10.19
C GLU A 76 8.44 -2.23 -9.54
N PRO A 77 8.44 -2.50 -8.22
CA PRO A 77 9.67 -2.75 -7.48
C PRO A 77 10.49 -3.94 -7.99
N LEU A 78 9.84 -4.98 -8.53
CA LEU A 78 10.54 -6.15 -9.06
C LEU A 78 11.35 -5.88 -10.33
N LEU A 79 11.26 -4.69 -10.92
CA LEU A 79 12.17 -4.26 -11.99
C LEU A 79 13.53 -3.79 -11.46
N ARG A 80 13.62 -3.51 -10.15
CA ARG A 80 14.89 -3.09 -9.56
C ARG A 80 15.76 -4.30 -9.23
N GLU A 81 16.93 -4.41 -9.89
CA GLU A 81 17.87 -5.53 -9.66
C GLU A 81 18.38 -5.56 -8.21
N GLY A 82 18.75 -4.42 -7.65
CA GLY A 82 19.25 -4.29 -6.28
C GLY A 82 18.16 -4.39 -5.18
N LEU A 83 16.90 -4.75 -5.50
CA LEU A 83 15.84 -4.88 -4.50
C LEU A 83 16.16 -5.88 -3.38
N PRO A 84 16.70 -7.09 -3.64
CA PRO A 84 17.05 -8.03 -2.58
C PRO A 84 18.10 -7.48 -1.60
N GLU A 85 19.07 -6.72 -2.09
CA GLU A 85 20.10 -6.09 -1.25
C GLU A 85 19.52 -4.99 -0.37
N ILE A 86 18.58 -4.22 -0.91
CA ILE A 86 17.87 -3.16 -0.18
C ILE A 86 17.02 -3.76 0.94
N LEU A 87 16.27 -4.83 0.66
CA LEU A 87 15.48 -5.54 1.67
C LEU A 87 16.37 -6.12 2.77
N ARG A 88 17.49 -6.73 2.39
CA ARG A 88 18.49 -7.26 3.34
C ARG A 88 19.05 -6.16 4.23
N HIS A 89 19.42 -5.01 3.66
CA HIS A 89 19.90 -3.85 4.43
C HIS A 89 18.83 -3.36 5.43
N ALA A 90 17.59 -3.17 4.99
CA ALA A 90 16.48 -2.79 5.84
C ALA A 90 16.25 -3.81 6.98
N LYS A 91 16.32 -5.11 6.65
CA LYS A 91 16.18 -6.19 7.62
C LYS A 91 17.32 -6.21 8.63
N GLY A 92 18.56 -5.97 8.18
CA GLY A 92 19.75 -5.84 9.02
C GLY A 92 19.64 -4.68 10.03
N LEU A 93 18.94 -3.61 9.67
CA LEU A 93 18.62 -2.51 10.57
C LEU A 93 17.47 -2.86 11.55
N GLY A 94 16.87 -4.04 11.44
CA GLY A 94 15.74 -4.48 12.26
C GLY A 94 14.44 -3.78 11.89
N LEU A 95 14.26 -3.42 10.61
CA LEU A 95 12.99 -2.93 10.10
C LEU A 95 12.09 -4.10 9.69
N ILE A 96 10.79 -3.95 9.86
CA ILE A 96 9.80 -4.79 9.17
C ILE A 96 9.84 -4.41 7.71
N THR A 97 9.84 -5.38 6.81
CA THR A 97 9.92 -5.16 5.37
C THR A 97 8.64 -5.57 4.68
N SER A 98 8.11 -4.71 3.82
CA SER A 98 6.95 -5.00 2.99
C SER A 98 7.16 -4.53 1.55
N LEU A 99 6.47 -5.19 0.62
CA LEU A 99 6.57 -4.95 -0.81
C LEU A 99 5.19 -4.95 -1.45
N ILE A 100 4.93 -3.99 -2.35
CA ILE A 100 3.75 -3.99 -3.21
C ILE A 100 4.21 -4.19 -4.65
N THR A 101 3.66 -5.20 -5.34
CA THR A 101 4.03 -5.53 -6.73
C THR A 101 2.80 -5.81 -7.60
N ASN A 102 2.94 -5.59 -8.91
CA ASN A 102 1.96 -6.05 -9.88
C ASN A 102 2.02 -7.56 -10.16
N GLY A 103 3.00 -8.27 -9.62
CA GLY A 103 3.13 -9.72 -9.66
C GLY A 103 3.70 -10.33 -10.94
N VAL A 104 3.85 -9.59 -12.04
CA VAL A 104 4.31 -10.15 -13.34
C VAL A 104 5.66 -10.85 -13.25
N LEU A 105 6.58 -10.32 -12.47
CA LEU A 105 7.93 -10.89 -12.29
C LEU A 105 8.04 -11.83 -11.11
N LEU A 106 6.97 -11.99 -10.33
CA LEU A 106 7.02 -12.67 -9.04
C LEU A 106 7.37 -14.15 -9.17
N LYS A 107 6.82 -14.87 -10.17
CA LYS A 107 7.17 -16.28 -10.43
C LYS A 107 8.67 -16.50 -10.56
N ARG A 108 9.37 -15.54 -11.16
CA ARG A 108 10.82 -15.61 -11.39
C ARG A 108 11.64 -15.14 -10.19
N ARG A 109 11.13 -14.15 -9.43
CA ARG A 109 11.92 -13.43 -8.43
C ARG A 109 11.53 -13.69 -6.97
N ALA A 110 10.47 -14.47 -6.70
CA ALA A 110 10.01 -14.71 -5.33
C ALA A 110 11.10 -15.29 -4.41
N HIS A 111 11.94 -16.18 -4.93
CA HIS A 111 13.03 -16.79 -4.17
C HIS A 111 14.15 -15.82 -3.77
N GLU A 112 14.25 -14.65 -4.41
CA GLU A 112 15.23 -13.59 -4.09
C GLU A 112 14.78 -12.74 -2.88
N LEU A 113 13.51 -12.85 -2.45
CA LEU A 113 12.88 -11.96 -1.47
C LEU A 113 12.89 -12.52 -0.04
N SER A 114 13.91 -13.30 0.33
CA SER A 114 14.00 -13.97 1.64
C SER A 114 13.95 -13.02 2.84
N ASP A 115 14.34 -11.75 2.64
CA ASP A 115 14.34 -10.70 3.67
C ASP A 115 13.03 -9.88 3.71
N LEU A 116 11.97 -10.37 3.02
CA LEU A 116 10.65 -9.76 3.00
C LEU A 116 9.74 -10.39 4.07
N ASP A 117 9.05 -9.55 4.86
CA ASP A 117 8.07 -10.03 5.83
C ASP A 117 6.66 -10.12 5.22
N TYR A 118 6.23 -9.12 4.43
CA TYR A 118 4.88 -9.01 3.89
C TYR A 118 4.89 -8.66 2.41
N LEU A 119 4.16 -9.42 1.62
CA LEU A 119 4.05 -9.26 0.17
C LEU A 119 2.62 -8.91 -0.22
N SER A 120 2.42 -7.73 -0.81
CA SER A 120 1.14 -7.34 -1.41
C SER A 120 1.20 -7.49 -2.93
N VAL A 121 0.24 -8.22 -3.51
CA VAL A 121 0.18 -8.51 -4.96
C VAL A 121 -1.13 -7.98 -5.52
N SER A 122 -1.03 -7.15 -6.56
CA SER A 122 -2.21 -6.56 -7.21
C SER A 122 -2.96 -7.58 -8.06
N LEU A 123 -4.25 -7.81 -7.77
CA LEU A 123 -5.14 -8.66 -8.58
C LEU A 123 -6.57 -8.13 -8.48
N ASP A 124 -7.03 -7.41 -9.51
CA ASP A 124 -8.32 -6.70 -9.48
C ASP A 124 -9.49 -7.53 -10.04
N GLY A 125 -9.24 -8.68 -10.61
CA GLY A 125 -10.24 -9.55 -11.23
C GLY A 125 -9.59 -10.71 -11.95
N ILE A 126 -10.38 -11.55 -12.59
CA ILE A 126 -9.93 -12.64 -13.47
C ILE A 126 -10.32 -12.28 -14.92
N GLU A 127 -11.60 -12.06 -15.18
CA GLU A 127 -12.11 -11.72 -16.51
C GLU A 127 -11.73 -10.26 -16.89
N SER A 128 -11.95 -9.33 -15.98
CA SER A 128 -11.68 -7.89 -16.16
C SER A 128 -10.19 -7.53 -16.09
N TYR A 129 -9.33 -8.40 -15.54
CA TYR A 129 -7.94 -8.07 -15.25
C TYR A 129 -7.14 -7.60 -16.46
N ARG A 130 -7.34 -8.30 -17.59
CA ARG A 130 -6.64 -7.95 -18.85
C ARG A 130 -7.07 -6.58 -19.40
N ASP A 131 -8.35 -6.21 -19.26
CA ASP A 131 -8.83 -4.87 -19.64
C ASP A 131 -8.25 -3.80 -18.71
N LEU A 132 -8.17 -4.07 -17.42
CA LEU A 132 -7.69 -3.11 -16.43
C LEU A 132 -6.17 -2.91 -16.45
N ARG A 133 -5.40 -4.00 -16.57
CA ARG A 133 -3.94 -3.99 -16.38
C ARG A 133 -3.12 -4.43 -17.60
N GLY A 134 -3.74 -4.94 -18.65
CA GLY A 134 -3.08 -5.26 -19.92
C GLY A 134 -2.31 -6.59 -19.93
N VAL A 135 -2.48 -7.47 -18.95
CA VAL A 135 -1.80 -8.77 -18.83
C VAL A 135 -2.79 -9.87 -18.44
N ASN A 136 -2.50 -11.12 -18.83
CA ASN A 136 -3.31 -12.28 -18.42
C ASN A 136 -3.17 -12.51 -16.90
N PRO A 137 -4.27 -12.66 -16.14
CA PRO A 137 -4.25 -12.93 -14.71
C PRO A 137 -3.50 -14.22 -14.33
N ASP A 138 -3.44 -15.22 -15.20
CA ASP A 138 -2.71 -16.48 -14.95
C ASP A 138 -1.23 -16.23 -14.61
N VAL A 139 -0.61 -15.20 -15.22
CA VAL A 139 0.78 -14.81 -14.91
C VAL A 139 0.91 -14.40 -13.45
N ILE A 140 -0.09 -13.68 -12.93
CA ILE A 140 -0.10 -13.20 -11.55
C ILE A 140 -0.40 -14.35 -10.58
N LEU A 141 -1.37 -15.20 -10.94
CA LEU A 141 -1.72 -16.38 -10.16
C LEU A 141 -0.54 -17.34 -10.01
N ASP A 142 0.20 -17.58 -11.09
CA ASP A 142 1.45 -18.37 -11.04
C ASP A 142 2.49 -17.70 -10.14
N GLY A 143 2.58 -16.36 -10.18
CA GLY A 143 3.46 -15.59 -9.31
C GLY A 143 3.08 -15.73 -7.83
N ILE A 144 1.79 -15.62 -7.50
CA ILE A 144 1.25 -15.80 -6.13
C ILE A 144 1.56 -17.21 -5.62
N LYS A 145 1.32 -18.25 -6.44
CA LYS A 145 1.65 -19.64 -6.08
C LYS A 145 3.14 -19.81 -5.78
N ALA A 146 4.01 -19.31 -6.67
CA ALA A 146 5.46 -19.39 -6.49
C ALA A 146 5.93 -18.63 -5.21
N ALA A 147 5.36 -17.48 -4.91
CA ALA A 147 5.68 -16.73 -3.71
C ALA A 147 5.20 -17.45 -2.43
N ARG A 148 3.99 -18.04 -2.46
CA ARG A 148 3.49 -18.85 -1.36
C ARG A 148 4.39 -20.07 -1.12
N ASP A 149 4.78 -20.76 -2.20
CA ASP A 149 5.64 -21.95 -2.12
C ASP A 149 7.06 -21.58 -1.62
N ALA A 150 7.49 -20.32 -1.81
CA ALA A 150 8.69 -19.75 -1.21
C ALA A 150 8.50 -19.32 0.27
N GLY A 151 7.30 -19.46 0.83
CA GLY A 151 7.00 -19.17 2.23
C GLY A 151 6.65 -17.72 2.55
N HIS A 152 6.28 -16.92 1.55
CA HIS A 152 5.87 -15.53 1.78
C HIS A 152 4.43 -15.43 2.32
N GLU A 153 4.24 -14.51 3.27
CA GLU A 153 2.91 -14.05 3.68
C GLU A 153 2.37 -13.12 2.60
N ILE A 154 1.18 -13.40 2.05
CA ILE A 154 0.65 -12.72 0.87
C ILE A 154 -0.69 -12.06 1.17
N LEU A 155 -0.81 -10.82 0.72
CA LEU A 155 -2.04 -10.05 0.62
C LEU A 155 -2.34 -9.77 -0.86
N ILE A 156 -3.48 -10.23 -1.35
CA ILE A 156 -4.02 -9.78 -2.63
C ILE A 156 -4.62 -8.39 -2.42
N ASN A 157 -4.25 -7.42 -3.26
CA ASN A 157 -4.83 -6.09 -3.24
C ASN A 157 -5.67 -5.85 -4.49
N CYS A 158 -6.97 -5.63 -4.30
CA CYS A 158 -7.95 -5.43 -5.36
C CYS A 158 -8.45 -3.99 -5.38
N VAL A 159 -8.27 -3.30 -6.51
CA VAL A 159 -8.88 -2.00 -6.78
C VAL A 159 -10.28 -2.21 -7.37
N ILE A 160 -11.31 -1.74 -6.65
CA ILE A 160 -12.70 -1.83 -7.07
C ILE A 160 -13.01 -0.76 -8.13
N SER A 161 -13.56 -1.16 -9.25
CA SER A 161 -14.01 -0.31 -10.35
C SER A 161 -15.35 -0.80 -10.91
N SER A 162 -15.98 -0.05 -11.80
CA SER A 162 -17.20 -0.50 -12.49
C SER A 162 -17.00 -1.78 -13.33
N ARG A 163 -15.76 -2.17 -13.59
CA ARG A 163 -15.44 -3.33 -14.44
C ARG A 163 -15.38 -4.65 -13.71
N ASN A 164 -15.18 -4.65 -12.39
CA ASN A 164 -14.94 -5.87 -11.62
C ASN A 164 -15.91 -6.10 -10.46
N LEU A 165 -17.00 -5.36 -10.36
CA LEU A 165 -17.99 -5.51 -9.27
C LEU A 165 -18.55 -6.93 -9.17
N HIS A 166 -18.72 -7.60 -10.31
CA HIS A 166 -19.27 -8.94 -10.40
C HIS A 166 -18.28 -10.05 -10.02
N GLU A 167 -16.98 -9.73 -9.94
CA GLU A 167 -15.90 -10.70 -9.65
C GLU A 167 -15.41 -10.64 -8.18
N LEU A 168 -15.88 -9.69 -7.36
CA LEU A 168 -15.33 -9.48 -6.02
C LEU A 168 -15.50 -10.70 -5.12
N ASP A 169 -16.64 -11.37 -5.19
CA ASP A 169 -16.93 -12.59 -4.43
C ASP A 169 -16.01 -13.75 -4.86
N ASP A 170 -15.77 -13.90 -6.17
CA ASP A 170 -14.89 -14.92 -6.74
C ASP A 170 -13.44 -14.69 -6.33
N LEU A 171 -13.00 -13.44 -6.26
CA LEU A 171 -11.68 -13.08 -5.74
C LEU A 171 -11.51 -13.46 -4.26
N VAL A 172 -12.55 -13.30 -3.45
CA VAL A 172 -12.53 -13.77 -2.04
C VAL A 172 -12.43 -15.29 -2.00
N GLY A 173 -13.21 -16.01 -2.82
CA GLY A 173 -13.13 -17.46 -2.96
C GLY A 173 -11.75 -17.93 -3.39
N LEU A 174 -11.14 -17.24 -4.34
CA LEU A 174 -9.78 -17.48 -4.81
C LEU A 174 -8.74 -17.27 -3.70
N ALA A 175 -8.80 -16.16 -2.98
CA ALA A 175 -7.89 -15.90 -1.86
C ALA A 175 -7.99 -16.99 -0.80
N LYS A 176 -9.20 -17.41 -0.45
CA LYS A 176 -9.45 -18.52 0.47
C LYS A 176 -8.85 -19.84 -0.03
N SER A 177 -9.01 -20.17 -1.31
CA SER A 177 -8.46 -21.40 -1.91
C SER A 177 -6.93 -21.40 -1.96
N LEU A 178 -6.33 -20.23 -2.11
CA LEU A 178 -4.88 -20.04 -2.09
C LEU A 178 -4.31 -19.94 -0.66
N GLY A 179 -5.15 -19.81 0.37
CA GLY A 179 -4.71 -19.63 1.74
C GLY A 179 -4.02 -18.29 1.98
N VAL A 180 -4.45 -17.22 1.30
CA VAL A 180 -3.89 -15.87 1.38
C VAL A 180 -4.96 -14.86 1.79
N TRP A 181 -4.55 -13.67 2.23
CA TRP A 181 -5.45 -12.57 2.54
C TRP A 181 -5.81 -11.76 1.29
N ILE A 182 -6.94 -11.04 1.35
CA ILE A 182 -7.36 -10.09 0.32
C ILE A 182 -7.81 -8.77 0.94
N SER A 183 -7.44 -7.67 0.29
CA SER A 183 -7.94 -6.31 0.58
C SER A 183 -8.63 -5.72 -0.63
N PHE A 184 -9.57 -4.83 -0.37
CA PHE A 184 -10.31 -4.08 -1.37
C PHE A 184 -10.16 -2.59 -1.12
N GLU A 185 -9.92 -1.82 -2.18
CA GLU A 185 -9.96 -0.36 -2.10
C GLU A 185 -10.68 0.20 -3.33
N PRO A 186 -11.43 1.31 -3.22
CA PRO A 186 -12.08 1.89 -4.38
C PRO A 186 -11.04 2.52 -5.29
N ILE A 187 -11.35 2.55 -6.59
CA ILE A 187 -10.54 3.29 -7.54
C ILE A 187 -10.49 4.77 -7.13
N ASN A 188 -9.28 5.32 -7.07
CA ASN A 188 -9.05 6.72 -6.75
C ASN A 188 -8.59 7.47 -8.00
N GLU A 189 -9.16 8.64 -8.23
CA GLU A 189 -8.72 9.52 -9.32
C GLU A 189 -7.27 9.95 -9.10
N SER A 190 -6.50 9.88 -10.18
CA SER A 190 -5.10 10.31 -10.22
C SER A 190 -4.94 11.46 -11.22
N PRO A 191 -4.26 12.56 -10.85
CA PRO A 191 -4.13 13.74 -11.71
C PRO A 191 -3.51 13.46 -13.09
N GLY A 192 -2.65 12.45 -13.17
CA GLY A 192 -1.98 12.05 -14.43
C GLY A 192 -2.81 11.15 -15.35
N VAL A 193 -4.02 10.78 -14.96
CA VAL A 193 -4.90 9.91 -15.76
C VAL A 193 -6.04 10.72 -16.36
N ALA A 194 -6.27 10.54 -17.67
CA ALA A 194 -7.28 11.31 -18.40
C ALA A 194 -8.70 11.10 -17.85
N GLY A 195 -9.48 12.17 -17.72
CA GLY A 195 -10.82 12.15 -17.14
C GLY A 195 -11.80 11.17 -17.82
N LYS A 196 -11.61 10.87 -19.13
CA LYS A 196 -12.40 9.85 -19.83
C LYS A 196 -12.26 8.44 -19.21
N VAL A 197 -11.09 8.13 -18.63
CA VAL A 197 -10.85 6.84 -17.97
C VAL A 197 -11.71 6.73 -16.70
N TRP A 198 -11.80 7.79 -15.94
CA TRP A 198 -12.66 7.84 -14.75
C TRP A 198 -14.14 7.71 -15.11
N ASN A 199 -14.54 8.28 -16.26
CA ASN A 199 -15.89 8.09 -16.80
C ASN A 199 -16.19 6.64 -17.17
N GLU A 200 -15.19 5.82 -17.49
CA GLU A 200 -15.34 4.41 -17.85
C GLU A 200 -15.20 3.47 -16.64
N LEU A 201 -14.29 3.77 -15.72
CA LEU A 201 -13.94 2.89 -14.60
C LEU A 201 -14.62 3.27 -13.28
N GLY A 202 -15.09 4.53 -13.18
CA GLY A 202 -15.78 5.01 -12.00
C GLY A 202 -17.12 4.30 -11.77
N ILE A 203 -17.57 4.30 -10.55
CA ILE A 203 -18.82 3.65 -10.14
C ILE A 203 -20.01 4.45 -10.69
N ARG A 204 -20.76 3.83 -11.60
CA ARG A 204 -21.96 4.41 -12.25
C ARG A 204 -23.24 3.86 -11.66
N ASP A 205 -23.33 2.54 -11.53
CA ASP A 205 -24.46 1.88 -10.87
C ASP A 205 -24.18 1.78 -9.38
N ARG A 206 -24.76 2.72 -8.65
CA ARG A 206 -24.60 2.77 -7.20
C ARG A 206 -25.29 1.60 -6.51
N SER A 207 -26.41 1.12 -7.05
CA SER A 207 -27.13 -0.01 -6.47
C SER A 207 -26.34 -1.31 -6.59
N GLU A 208 -25.73 -1.57 -7.76
CA GLU A 208 -24.86 -2.72 -7.94
C GLU A 208 -23.61 -2.66 -7.05
N TYR A 209 -23.00 -1.47 -6.98
CA TYR A 209 -21.85 -1.23 -6.12
C TYR A 209 -22.16 -1.49 -4.63
N GLU A 210 -23.25 -0.91 -4.12
CA GLU A 210 -23.65 -1.09 -2.72
C GLU A 210 -23.94 -2.57 -2.41
N LYS A 211 -24.60 -3.29 -3.32
CA LYS A 211 -24.82 -4.74 -3.18
C LYS A 211 -23.52 -5.54 -3.16
N ALA A 212 -22.54 -5.19 -4.01
CA ALA A 212 -21.25 -5.84 -4.01
C ALA A 212 -20.52 -5.63 -2.67
N LEU A 213 -20.52 -4.41 -2.12
CA LEU A 213 -19.93 -4.12 -0.82
C LEU A 213 -20.69 -4.81 0.34
N ASP A 214 -22.01 -4.92 0.27
CA ASP A 214 -22.81 -5.67 1.27
C ASP A 214 -22.39 -7.14 1.27
N ARG A 215 -22.21 -7.77 0.09
CA ARG A 215 -21.70 -9.15 0.00
C ARG A 215 -20.29 -9.30 0.59
N LEU A 216 -19.37 -8.35 0.35
CA LEU A 216 -18.04 -8.37 0.96
C LEU A 216 -18.10 -8.29 2.49
N ILE A 217 -18.98 -7.43 3.03
CA ILE A 217 -19.20 -7.29 4.48
C ILE A 217 -19.72 -8.63 5.04
N ASP A 218 -20.73 -9.21 4.41
CA ASP A 218 -21.30 -10.50 4.80
C ASP A 218 -20.26 -11.64 4.75
N LEU A 219 -19.44 -11.68 3.70
CA LEU A 219 -18.36 -12.67 3.58
C LEU A 219 -17.34 -12.51 4.70
N LYS A 220 -16.95 -11.28 5.01
CA LYS A 220 -16.05 -10.99 6.14
C LYS A 220 -16.65 -11.44 7.48
N GLU A 221 -17.92 -11.17 7.74
CA GLU A 221 -18.63 -11.62 8.95
C GLU A 221 -18.65 -13.14 9.08
N LYS A 222 -18.69 -13.85 7.95
CA LYS A 222 -18.59 -15.31 7.87
C LYS A 222 -17.15 -15.85 7.93
N GLY A 223 -16.18 -15.01 8.22
CA GLY A 223 -14.78 -15.41 8.38
C GLY A 223 -14.00 -15.60 7.09
N ALA A 224 -14.42 -14.98 5.99
CA ALA A 224 -13.60 -14.93 4.78
C ALA A 224 -12.30 -14.14 5.00
N PRO A 225 -11.21 -14.44 4.27
CA PRO A 225 -9.90 -13.84 4.48
C PRO A 225 -9.79 -12.39 3.96
N ILE A 226 -10.79 -11.56 4.28
CA ILE A 226 -10.80 -10.13 3.95
C ILE A 226 -10.15 -9.36 5.08
N ILE A 227 -9.06 -8.63 4.78
CA ILE A 227 -8.28 -7.90 5.77
C ILE A 227 -8.97 -6.59 6.21
N ASN A 228 -9.68 -5.94 5.28
CA ASN A 228 -10.39 -4.69 5.54
C ASN A 228 -11.29 -4.76 6.77
N SER A 229 -11.32 -3.71 7.58
CA SER A 229 -12.31 -3.57 8.65
C SER A 229 -13.72 -3.39 8.07
N GLN A 230 -14.75 -3.77 8.81
CA GLN A 230 -16.14 -3.47 8.42
C GLN A 230 -16.38 -1.96 8.38
N THR A 231 -15.76 -1.23 9.31
CA THR A 231 -15.80 0.24 9.36
C THR A 231 -15.29 0.82 8.05
N TYR A 232 -14.15 0.34 7.54
CA TYR A 232 -13.63 0.76 6.25
C TYR A 232 -14.56 0.39 5.09
N LEU A 233 -15.02 -0.87 5.02
CA LEU A 233 -15.93 -1.30 3.94
C LEU A 233 -17.22 -0.50 3.90
N LYS A 234 -17.76 -0.09 5.05
CA LYS A 234 -18.93 0.82 5.13
C LYS A 234 -18.62 2.22 4.61
N MET A 235 -17.42 2.76 4.88
CA MET A 235 -16.99 4.03 4.29
C MET A 235 -16.83 3.90 2.77
N VAL A 236 -16.22 2.82 2.28
CA VAL A 236 -16.09 2.52 0.85
C VAL A 236 -17.47 2.42 0.21
N LYS A 237 -18.42 1.67 0.79
CA LYS A 237 -19.80 1.55 0.31
C LYS A 237 -20.48 2.91 0.20
N SER A 238 -20.36 3.75 1.22
CA SER A 238 -20.96 5.08 1.23
C SER A 238 -20.23 6.10 0.34
N GLN A 239 -19.00 5.78 -0.10
CA GLN A 239 -18.07 6.69 -0.78
C GLN A 239 -17.79 7.98 0.02
N LYS A 240 -17.83 7.87 1.35
CA LYS A 240 -17.58 9.01 2.26
C LYS A 240 -16.47 8.65 3.22
N PRO A 241 -15.35 9.39 3.20
CA PRO A 241 -14.28 9.23 4.18
C PRO A 241 -14.74 9.88 5.50
N ASP A 242 -15.27 9.08 6.41
CA ASP A 242 -15.69 9.51 7.75
C ASP A 242 -14.69 9.04 8.79
N PHE A 243 -13.52 9.64 8.79
CA PHE A 243 -12.44 9.37 9.75
C PHE A 243 -11.49 10.56 9.85
N ARG A 244 -10.77 10.63 10.95
CA ARG A 244 -9.64 11.57 11.09
C ARG A 244 -8.38 10.97 10.49
N CYS A 245 -7.83 11.59 9.46
CA CYS A 245 -6.62 11.11 8.82
C CYS A 245 -5.37 11.40 9.67
N HIS A 246 -4.62 10.34 9.99
CA HIS A 246 -3.33 10.38 10.67
C HIS A 246 -2.16 9.93 9.78
N ALA A 247 -2.37 9.85 8.46
CA ALA A 247 -1.38 9.32 7.53
C ALA A 247 -0.02 10.01 7.67
N SER A 248 0.01 11.35 7.78
CA SER A 248 1.25 12.12 7.96
C SER A 248 1.94 11.89 9.31
N ASP A 249 1.22 11.40 10.33
CA ASP A 249 1.78 11.08 11.65
C ASP A 249 2.30 9.64 11.73
N ILE A 250 1.89 8.77 10.78
CA ILE A 250 2.18 7.34 10.77
C ILE A 250 3.20 6.97 9.71
N VAL A 251 3.09 7.59 8.51
CA VAL A 251 3.86 7.21 7.32
C VAL A 251 4.67 8.39 6.80
N LEU A 252 5.96 8.18 6.62
CA LEU A 252 6.86 9.06 5.88
C LEU A 252 6.92 8.59 4.43
N HIS A 253 6.49 9.42 3.49
CA HIS A 253 6.53 9.10 2.06
C HIS A 253 7.78 9.65 1.42
N VAL A 254 8.47 8.81 0.64
CA VAL A 254 9.64 9.18 -0.15
C VAL A 254 9.43 8.70 -1.58
N SER A 255 9.55 9.61 -2.54
CA SER A 255 9.49 9.31 -3.97
C SER A 255 10.80 8.70 -4.48
N SER A 256 10.82 8.22 -5.73
CA SER A 256 11.97 7.54 -6.32
C SER A 256 13.24 8.39 -6.43
N ASP A 257 13.10 9.71 -6.45
CA ASP A 257 14.18 10.70 -6.50
C ASP A 257 14.65 11.19 -5.11
N GLY A 258 14.09 10.65 -4.04
CA GLY A 258 14.38 11.04 -2.66
C GLY A 258 13.54 12.19 -2.12
N THR A 259 12.58 12.71 -2.89
CA THR A 259 11.66 13.75 -2.40
C THR A 259 10.78 13.20 -1.28
N ILE A 260 10.77 13.88 -0.13
CA ILE A 260 9.85 13.58 0.97
C ILE A 260 8.53 14.30 0.69
N GLU A 261 7.43 13.56 0.72
CA GLU A 261 6.08 14.06 0.44
C GLU A 261 5.17 13.96 1.66
N ASN A 262 4.15 14.83 1.71
CA ASN A 262 3.19 14.81 2.81
C ASN A 262 2.33 13.51 2.81
N CYS A 263 1.82 13.12 1.65
CA CYS A 263 1.11 11.85 1.45
C CYS A 263 1.07 11.47 -0.03
N ARG A 264 0.63 10.23 -0.34
CA ARG A 264 0.56 9.71 -1.72
C ARG A 264 -0.53 10.34 -2.58
N VAL A 265 -1.52 10.98 -1.98
CA VAL A 265 -2.64 11.60 -2.70
C VAL A 265 -2.30 13.04 -3.08
N GLU A 266 -1.95 13.87 -2.10
CA GLU A 266 -1.61 15.29 -2.33
C GLU A 266 -0.22 15.47 -2.94
N ARG A 267 0.72 14.57 -2.64
CA ARG A 267 2.11 14.59 -3.12
C ARG A 267 2.81 15.94 -2.96
N ALA A 268 2.43 16.70 -1.94
CA ALA A 268 3.07 17.99 -1.67
C ALA A 268 4.49 17.76 -1.16
N PRO A 269 5.53 18.27 -1.87
CA PRO A 269 6.92 18.08 -1.47
C PRO A 269 7.22 18.82 -0.18
N LEU A 270 7.92 18.17 0.75
CA LEU A 270 8.35 18.74 2.02
C LEU A 270 9.84 19.06 2.05
N GLY A 271 10.66 18.33 1.30
CA GLY A 271 12.10 18.42 1.19
C GLY A 271 12.67 17.17 0.51
N ASN A 272 13.97 16.91 0.66
CA ASN A 272 14.62 15.74 0.10
C ASN A 272 15.38 14.97 1.19
N VAL A 273 15.53 13.64 1.05
CA VAL A 273 16.25 12.82 2.01
C VAL A 273 17.73 13.20 2.14
N SER A 274 18.31 13.86 1.12
CA SER A 274 19.67 14.40 1.16
C SER A 274 19.85 15.52 2.20
N ASP A 275 18.77 16.18 2.62
CA ASP A 275 18.78 17.23 3.63
C ASP A 275 18.70 16.68 5.07
N GLY A 276 18.57 15.34 5.19
CA GLY A 276 18.35 14.64 6.44
C GLY A 276 16.88 14.57 6.84
N ILE A 277 16.36 13.37 7.10
CA ILE A 277 14.94 13.14 7.39
C ILE A 277 14.47 13.97 8.61
N LEU A 278 15.27 14.03 9.67
CA LEU A 278 14.92 14.81 10.86
C LEU A 278 14.80 16.31 10.54
N ASN A 279 15.75 16.86 9.79
CA ASN A 279 15.75 18.28 9.42
C ASN A 279 14.53 18.63 8.58
N VAL A 280 14.21 17.82 7.56
CA VAL A 280 13.02 18.00 6.73
C VAL A 280 11.74 17.87 7.57
N TRP A 281 11.70 16.90 8.49
CA TRP A 281 10.54 16.68 9.35
C TRP A 281 10.25 17.90 10.25
N GLU A 282 11.26 18.43 10.90
CA GLU A 282 11.10 19.58 11.80
C GLU A 282 10.78 20.88 11.03
N SER A 283 11.48 21.15 9.94
CA SER A 283 11.28 22.37 9.13
C SER A 283 9.93 22.39 8.41
N SER A 284 9.37 21.24 8.05
CA SER A 284 8.09 21.14 7.31
C SER A 284 6.84 21.12 8.21
N LYS A 285 6.97 21.25 9.52
CA LYS A 285 5.87 21.07 10.48
C LYS A 285 4.64 21.93 10.18
N GLU A 286 4.84 23.20 9.90
CA GLU A 286 3.72 24.11 9.60
C GLU A 286 3.08 23.77 8.25
N LYS A 287 3.88 23.50 7.22
CA LYS A 287 3.38 23.07 5.91
C LYS A 287 2.53 21.79 6.00
N ARG A 288 3.00 20.81 6.76
CA ARG A 288 2.22 19.55 6.99
C ARG A 288 0.88 19.82 7.67
N ARG A 289 0.84 20.73 8.67
CA ARG A 289 -0.41 21.11 9.35
C ARG A 289 -1.39 21.77 8.40
N GLN A 290 -0.92 22.71 7.57
CA GLN A 290 -1.76 23.39 6.58
C GLN A 290 -2.37 22.41 5.57
N ILE A 291 -1.56 21.49 5.04
CA ILE A 291 -2.02 20.46 4.08
C ILE A 291 -3.06 19.54 4.76
N THR A 292 -2.76 19.05 5.96
CA THR A 292 -3.67 18.15 6.69
C THR A 292 -4.96 18.86 7.07
N GLY A 293 -4.90 20.15 7.46
CA GLY A 293 -6.07 20.95 7.82
C GLY A 293 -6.99 21.27 6.63
N GLY A 294 -6.46 21.31 5.41
CA GLY A 294 -7.24 21.52 4.17
C GLY A 294 -7.71 20.21 3.50
N CYS A 295 -7.28 19.05 4.00
CA CYS A 295 -7.58 17.77 3.37
C CYS A 295 -9.04 17.37 3.58
N ARG A 296 -9.72 16.97 2.47
CA ARG A 296 -11.10 16.49 2.50
C ARG A 296 -11.24 14.99 2.83
N GLY A 297 -10.13 14.31 3.06
CA GLY A 297 -10.07 12.86 3.25
C GLY A 297 -10.03 12.10 1.92
N CYS A 298 -9.66 10.83 2.00
CA CYS A 298 -9.68 9.88 0.88
C CYS A 298 -10.05 8.50 1.41
N LEU A 299 -10.36 7.56 0.51
CA LEU A 299 -10.65 6.17 0.86
C LEU A 299 -9.47 5.24 0.56
N PHE A 300 -8.25 5.75 0.60
CA PHE A 300 -7.05 4.95 0.43
C PHE A 300 -6.92 3.96 1.60
N PHE A 301 -6.89 2.65 1.29
CA PHE A 301 -6.94 1.56 2.27
C PHE A 301 -5.95 1.76 3.43
N GLY A 302 -4.66 1.89 3.11
CA GLY A 302 -3.63 2.04 4.13
C GLY A 302 -3.79 3.29 5.01
N TYR A 303 -4.38 4.38 4.52
CA TYR A 303 -4.58 5.59 5.32
C TYR A 303 -5.76 5.49 6.26
N VAL A 304 -6.86 4.91 5.80
CA VAL A 304 -8.04 4.74 6.64
C VAL A 304 -7.73 3.74 7.76
N GLU A 305 -7.28 2.54 7.41
CA GLU A 305 -7.04 1.49 8.40
C GLU A 305 -5.95 1.86 9.40
N ASN A 306 -4.84 2.46 8.95
CA ASN A 306 -3.81 2.97 9.85
C ASN A 306 -4.33 4.09 10.77
N SER A 307 -5.24 4.95 10.27
CA SER A 307 -5.83 6.00 11.10
C SER A 307 -6.80 5.43 12.13
N LEU A 308 -7.62 4.44 11.76
CA LEU A 308 -8.49 3.70 12.69
C LEU A 308 -7.66 2.96 13.75
N LEU A 309 -6.54 2.35 13.35
CA LEU A 309 -5.60 1.73 14.28
C LEU A 309 -4.98 2.77 15.22
N TYR A 310 -4.57 3.92 14.70
CA TYR A 310 -4.04 5.03 15.49
C TYR A 310 -5.06 5.52 16.53
N ASP A 311 -6.34 5.52 16.22
CA ASP A 311 -7.43 5.90 17.12
C ASP A 311 -7.95 4.73 17.98
N PHE A 312 -7.23 3.57 17.99
CA PHE A 312 -7.55 2.38 18.77
C PHE A 312 -8.94 1.79 18.51
N VAL A 313 -9.42 1.85 17.26
CA VAL A 313 -10.66 1.16 16.89
C VAL A 313 -10.44 -0.35 17.04
N PRO A 314 -11.21 -1.05 17.91
CA PRO A 314 -10.92 -2.44 18.29
C PRO A 314 -10.91 -3.41 17.11
N GLU A 315 -11.74 -3.17 16.11
CA GLU A 315 -11.91 -4.01 14.92
C GLU A 315 -10.60 -4.18 14.12
N VAL A 316 -9.80 -3.10 14.01
CA VAL A 316 -8.56 -3.12 13.22
C VAL A 316 -7.37 -3.71 13.99
N MET A 317 -7.50 -3.90 15.29
CA MET A 317 -6.42 -4.42 16.13
C MET A 317 -6.09 -5.89 15.85
N SER A 318 -6.98 -6.64 15.19
CA SER A 318 -6.78 -8.07 14.90
C SER A 318 -5.85 -8.34 13.72
N HIS A 319 -5.61 -7.33 12.86
CA HIS A 319 -4.85 -7.47 11.62
C HIS A 319 -3.86 -6.33 11.40
N PHE A 320 -3.42 -5.70 12.48
CA PHE A 320 -2.54 -4.53 12.44
C PHE A 320 -1.17 -4.80 11.78
N GLU A 321 -0.75 -6.06 11.65
CA GLU A 321 0.51 -6.44 11.00
C GLU A 321 0.53 -6.16 9.50
N TRP A 322 -0.63 -5.95 8.88
CA TRP A 322 -0.77 -5.61 7.47
C TRP A 322 -0.96 -4.10 7.19
N MET A 323 -0.97 -3.28 8.22
CA MET A 323 -1.29 -1.85 8.15
C MET A 323 -0.08 -0.93 8.17
#